data_d4948ac664ad69e6a9cfb759f55986bd
#
_entry.id   d4948ac664ad69e6a9cfb759f55986bd
#
_cell.length_a   1.000
_cell.length_b   1.000
_cell.length_c   1.000
_cell.angle_alpha   90.00
_cell.angle_beta   90.00
_cell.angle_gamma   90.00
#
_symmetry.space_group_name_H-M   'P 1'
#
loop_
_entity.id
_entity.type
_entity.pdbx_description
1 polymer ?
#
loop_
_entity_poly.entity_id
_entity_poly.type
_entity_poly.pdbx_seq_one_letter_code
_entity_poly.pdbx_strand_id
1 'polypeptide(L)'
;MSNIISCMEVSGLKFSEGENAVHLDLSEGEYPFLDDGKSFNKDYFARIHNNAIQILQDLFQQSNTIDIVLLYYLYGDSFKKTRFKEKFSYFNNNEIPDFKEYINDEGIQCYIFSYKNKNLKDLNYKKLVRAISNQDFKGLFPTINQKDNYLDIYLMDSKRGILFHLYDDRGLWLYFLNKQSYNIYSQKYSNLLFDVSHEMD
;
A
#
# COMPACT_ATOMS: atom_id res chain seq x y z
N MET A 1 -3.33 -10.54 8.47
CA MET A 1 -4.38 -10.93 7.48
C MET A 1 -5.77 -10.42 7.84
N SER A 2 -6.24 -10.48 9.10
CA SER A 2 -7.55 -9.94 9.52
C SER A 2 -7.80 -8.47 9.15
N ASN A 3 -6.75 -7.65 9.14
CA ASN A 3 -6.82 -6.20 8.85
C ASN A 3 -7.16 -5.88 7.38
N ILE A 4 -6.66 -6.67 6.42
CA ILE A 4 -6.97 -6.51 4.99
C ILE A 4 -8.45 -6.79 4.75
N ILE A 5 -8.99 -7.85 5.35
CA ILE A 5 -10.41 -8.21 5.24
C ILE A 5 -11.31 -7.09 5.74
N SER A 6 -10.97 -6.48 6.89
CA SER A 6 -11.75 -5.35 7.43
C SER A 6 -11.74 -4.11 6.53
N CYS A 7 -10.61 -3.82 5.87
CA CYS A 7 -10.52 -2.75 4.87
C CYS A 7 -11.38 -3.05 3.63
N MET A 8 -11.40 -4.31 3.20
CA MET A 8 -12.19 -4.76 2.05
C MET A 8 -13.69 -4.75 2.33
N GLU A 9 -14.11 -5.12 3.54
CA GLU A 9 -15.53 -5.04 3.95
C GLU A 9 -16.07 -3.60 3.94
N VAL A 10 -15.25 -2.63 4.32
CA VAL A 10 -15.65 -1.20 4.26
C VAL A 10 -15.87 -0.73 2.83
N SER A 11 -15.10 -1.26 1.88
CA SER A 11 -15.27 -0.93 0.45
C SER A 11 -16.42 -1.71 -0.22
N GLY A 12 -17.02 -2.68 0.48
CA GLY A 12 -18.08 -3.56 -0.05
C GLY A 12 -17.55 -4.70 -0.92
N LEU A 13 -16.25 -4.94 -0.91
CA LEU A 13 -15.63 -6.08 -1.60
C LEU A 13 -15.30 -7.18 -0.60
N LYS A 14 -15.60 -8.43 -0.99
CA LYS A 14 -15.19 -9.62 -0.24
C LYS A 14 -14.06 -10.30 -1.02
N PHE A 15 -12.84 -10.13 -0.55
CA PHE A 15 -11.72 -10.95 -1.00
C PHE A 15 -11.61 -12.16 -0.06
N SER A 16 -11.59 -13.37 -0.60
CA SER A 16 -11.26 -14.55 0.17
C SER A 16 -9.76 -14.60 0.42
N GLU A 17 -9.35 -15.00 1.62
CA GLU A 17 -7.94 -15.16 1.94
C GLU A 17 -7.29 -16.16 0.99
N GLY A 18 -6.17 -15.77 0.39
CA GLY A 18 -5.18 -16.67 -0.19
C GLY A 18 -5.36 -17.10 -1.64
N GLU A 19 -6.55 -17.08 -2.24
CA GLU A 19 -6.73 -17.75 -3.54
C GLU A 19 -6.23 -16.98 -4.76
N ASN A 20 -6.20 -15.65 -4.73
CA ASN A 20 -5.80 -14.84 -5.88
C ASN A 20 -4.92 -13.65 -5.43
N ALA A 21 -3.92 -13.91 -4.61
CA ALA A 21 -2.95 -12.92 -4.16
C ALA A 21 -1.59 -13.15 -4.81
N VAL A 22 -0.91 -12.06 -5.17
CA VAL A 22 0.45 -12.04 -5.69
C VAL A 22 1.31 -11.20 -4.76
N HIS A 23 2.35 -11.78 -4.19
CA HIS A 23 3.35 -11.07 -3.42
C HIS A 23 4.56 -10.78 -4.30
N LEU A 24 4.93 -9.52 -4.43
CA LEU A 24 6.03 -9.08 -5.27
C LEU A 24 7.15 -8.49 -4.41
N ASP A 25 8.37 -8.96 -4.64
CA ASP A 25 9.60 -8.40 -4.10
C ASP A 25 10.09 -7.27 -5.02
N LEU A 26 10.07 -6.04 -4.53
CA LEU A 26 10.56 -4.89 -5.27
C LEU A 26 12.05 -4.65 -5.09
N SER A 27 12.65 -5.29 -4.08
CA SER A 27 14.07 -5.17 -3.75
C SER A 27 14.97 -5.93 -4.73
N GLU A 28 14.43 -7.00 -5.34
CA GLU A 28 15.18 -7.91 -6.21
C GLU A 28 16.47 -8.41 -5.55
N GLY A 29 16.45 -8.62 -4.23
CA GLY A 29 17.58 -9.10 -3.44
C GLY A 29 18.65 -8.03 -3.16
N GLU A 30 18.42 -6.77 -3.50
CA GLU A 30 19.35 -5.69 -3.14
C GLU A 30 19.02 -5.09 -1.76
N TYR A 31 19.96 -4.31 -1.25
CA TYR A 31 19.88 -3.72 0.09
C TYR A 31 19.75 -2.19 0.04
N PRO A 32 19.02 -1.59 1.00
CA PRO A 32 18.81 -0.15 1.06
C PRO A 32 20.05 0.67 1.43
N PHE A 33 21.08 0.02 1.96
CA PHE A 33 22.34 0.65 2.34
C PHE A 33 23.49 0.15 1.48
N LEU A 34 24.48 1.02 1.23
CA LEU A 34 25.75 0.65 0.63
C LEU A 34 26.61 -0.17 1.61
N ASP A 35 27.74 -0.70 1.15
CA ASP A 35 28.66 -1.54 1.92
C ASP A 35 29.15 -0.90 3.23
N ASP A 36 29.11 0.43 3.33
CA ASP A 36 29.43 1.16 4.55
C ASP A 36 28.38 1.04 5.67
N GLY A 37 27.23 0.44 5.36
CA GLY A 37 26.09 0.24 6.26
C GLY A 37 25.42 1.54 6.76
N LYS A 38 25.76 2.70 6.17
CA LYS A 38 25.30 4.03 6.60
C LYS A 38 24.71 4.86 5.46
N SER A 39 25.32 4.79 4.29
CA SER A 39 24.92 5.55 3.12
C SER A 39 23.76 4.85 2.41
N PHE A 40 22.73 5.60 2.03
CA PHE A 40 21.60 5.04 1.29
C PHE A 40 22.00 4.65 -0.14
N ASN A 41 21.60 3.47 -0.56
CA ASN A 41 21.72 3.00 -1.94
C ASN A 41 20.63 3.67 -2.80
N LYS A 42 21.02 4.72 -3.54
CA LYS A 42 20.07 5.50 -4.35
C LYS A 42 19.47 4.67 -5.50
N ASP A 43 20.21 3.72 -6.05
CA ASP A 43 19.76 2.88 -7.16
C ASP A 43 18.69 1.89 -6.66
N TYR A 44 18.85 1.35 -5.46
CA TYR A 44 17.84 0.57 -4.76
C TYR A 44 16.50 1.32 -4.69
N PHE A 45 16.47 2.53 -4.09
CA PHE A 45 15.25 3.30 -3.96
C PHE A 45 14.67 3.73 -5.31
N ALA A 46 15.51 4.08 -6.29
CA ALA A 46 15.03 4.42 -7.62
C ALA A 46 14.33 3.23 -8.30
N ARG A 47 14.86 2.01 -8.16
CA ARG A 47 14.27 0.78 -8.70
C ARG A 47 12.92 0.50 -8.06
N ILE A 48 12.84 0.48 -6.74
CA ILE A 48 11.60 0.25 -6.01
C ILE A 48 10.52 1.25 -6.44
N HIS A 49 10.85 2.54 -6.47
CA HIS A 49 9.90 3.56 -6.90
C HIS A 49 9.43 3.33 -8.34
N ASN A 50 10.33 2.99 -9.26
CA ASN A 50 9.98 2.77 -10.66
C ASN A 50 9.11 1.52 -10.81
N ASN A 51 9.48 0.41 -10.17
CA ASN A 51 8.71 -0.84 -10.23
C ASN A 51 7.30 -0.64 -9.64
N ALA A 52 7.18 -0.08 -8.44
CA ALA A 52 5.88 0.16 -7.82
C ALA A 52 4.99 1.12 -8.64
N ILE A 53 5.57 2.19 -9.21
CA ILE A 53 4.85 3.15 -10.07
C ILE A 53 4.40 2.46 -11.35
N GLN A 54 5.26 1.65 -11.99
CA GLN A 54 4.91 0.94 -13.22
C GLN A 54 3.79 -0.06 -12.98
N ILE A 55 3.86 -0.84 -11.90
CA ILE A 55 2.82 -1.80 -11.53
C ILE A 55 1.49 -1.08 -11.28
N LEU A 56 1.51 0.02 -10.52
CA LEU A 56 0.33 0.82 -10.24
C LEU A 56 -0.30 1.36 -11.54
N GLN A 57 0.51 1.87 -12.46
CA GLN A 57 0.04 2.37 -13.75
C GLN A 57 -0.57 1.23 -14.59
N ASP A 58 0.09 0.09 -14.68
CA ASP A 58 -0.38 -1.08 -15.43
C ASP A 58 -1.74 -1.59 -14.92
N LEU A 59 -1.92 -1.61 -13.59
CA LEU A 59 -3.16 -2.05 -12.96
C LEU A 59 -4.31 -1.08 -13.23
N PHE A 60 -4.06 0.22 -13.08
CA PHE A 60 -5.13 1.23 -13.03
C PHE A 60 -5.22 2.13 -14.28
N GLN A 61 -4.38 1.94 -15.31
CA GLN A 61 -4.44 2.75 -16.54
C GLN A 61 -5.79 2.70 -17.26
N GLN A 62 -6.53 1.59 -17.12
CA GLN A 62 -7.86 1.40 -17.68
C GLN A 62 -8.99 1.77 -16.72
N SER A 63 -8.66 2.16 -15.49
CA SER A 63 -9.64 2.51 -14.48
C SER A 63 -9.99 3.98 -14.58
N ASN A 64 -11.27 4.30 -14.71
CA ASN A 64 -11.72 5.70 -14.68
C ASN A 64 -11.60 6.28 -13.27
N THR A 65 -11.90 5.46 -12.28
CA THR A 65 -11.86 5.82 -10.86
C THR A 65 -11.31 4.67 -10.03
N ILE A 66 -10.73 5.00 -8.90
CA ILE A 66 -10.26 4.07 -7.87
C ILE A 66 -10.85 4.45 -6.52
N ASP A 67 -10.91 3.49 -5.62
CA ASP A 67 -11.19 3.73 -4.21
C ASP A 67 -9.86 3.76 -3.45
N ILE A 68 -9.73 4.65 -2.47
CA ILE A 68 -8.56 4.79 -1.62
C ILE A 68 -8.98 4.46 -0.20
N VAL A 69 -8.39 3.43 0.38
CA VAL A 69 -8.64 3.02 1.76
C VAL A 69 -7.39 3.23 2.59
N LEU A 70 -7.57 3.87 3.72
CA LEU A 70 -6.52 4.23 4.66
C LEU A 70 -6.81 3.54 5.97
N LEU A 71 -5.90 2.68 6.42
CA LEU A 71 -6.00 1.97 7.67
C LEU A 71 -4.95 2.51 8.64
N TYR A 72 -5.43 3.13 9.70
CA TYR A 72 -4.61 3.64 10.79
C TYR A 72 -4.59 2.67 11.96
N TYR A 73 -3.39 2.42 12.47
CA TYR A 73 -3.15 1.73 13.74
C TYR A 73 -2.69 2.76 14.77
N LEU A 74 -3.37 2.79 15.89
CA LEU A 74 -3.08 3.70 16.98
C LEU A 74 -2.35 2.95 18.10
N TYR A 75 -1.05 3.17 18.22
CA TYR A 75 -0.22 2.54 19.25
C TYR A 75 -0.07 3.39 20.53
N GLY A 76 -0.84 4.47 20.69
CA GLY A 76 -0.76 5.39 21.83
C GLY A 76 -2.05 6.12 22.13
N ASP A 77 -2.10 6.82 23.28
CA ASP A 77 -3.33 7.35 23.90
C ASP A 77 -4.05 8.51 23.16
N SER A 78 -3.59 8.98 22.01
CA SER A 78 -4.24 10.13 21.39
C SER A 78 -4.25 10.16 19.86
N PHE A 79 -5.39 9.91 19.29
CA PHE A 79 -5.70 10.28 17.90
C PHE A 79 -5.91 11.80 17.82
N LYS A 80 -4.93 12.53 17.27
CA LYS A 80 -5.06 13.97 17.01
C LYS A 80 -5.65 14.19 15.62
N LYS A 81 -6.96 14.44 15.56
CA LYS A 81 -7.73 14.76 14.33
C LYS A 81 -7.07 15.86 13.46
N THR A 82 -6.38 16.80 14.08
CA THR A 82 -5.75 17.93 13.39
C THR A 82 -4.57 17.55 12.50
N ARG A 83 -3.86 16.46 12.80
CA ARG A 83 -2.76 15.95 11.96
C ARG A 83 -3.21 15.11 10.77
N PHE A 84 -4.47 14.75 10.76
CA PHE A 84 -5.06 13.93 9.70
C PHE A 84 -5.09 14.67 8.36
N LYS A 85 -5.47 15.96 8.33
CA LYS A 85 -5.50 16.78 7.12
C LYS A 85 -4.14 16.96 6.46
N GLU A 86 -3.06 17.09 7.26
CA GLU A 86 -1.71 17.28 6.72
C GLU A 86 -1.14 16.03 6.08
N LYS A 87 -1.51 14.84 6.61
CA LYS A 87 -1.02 13.57 6.08
C LYS A 87 -1.67 13.16 4.74
N PHE A 88 -2.85 13.68 4.44
CA PHE A 88 -3.59 13.38 3.21
C PHE A 88 -3.36 14.38 2.07
N SER A 89 -2.29 15.16 2.11
CA SER A 89 -1.91 16.08 1.03
C SER A 89 -1.53 15.38 -0.30
N TYR A 90 -1.61 14.04 -0.34
CA TYR A 90 -1.31 13.28 -1.55
C TYR A 90 -2.46 13.26 -2.55
N PHE A 91 -3.66 13.62 -2.14
CA PHE A 91 -4.79 13.84 -3.04
C PHE A 91 -5.61 15.05 -2.62
N ASN A 92 -6.03 15.80 -3.65
CA ASN A 92 -6.86 16.97 -3.46
C ASN A 92 -8.29 16.51 -3.15
N ASN A 93 -8.69 16.58 -1.87
CA ASN A 93 -10.03 16.18 -1.51
C ASN A 93 -10.62 17.00 -0.38
N ASN A 94 -11.77 17.64 -0.68
CA ASN A 94 -12.60 18.32 0.30
C ASN A 94 -13.74 17.42 0.81
N GLU A 95 -13.80 16.17 0.38
CA GLU A 95 -14.87 15.25 0.74
C GLU A 95 -14.60 14.60 2.11
N ILE A 96 -15.68 14.31 2.82
CA ILE A 96 -15.65 13.54 4.06
C ILE A 96 -15.59 12.06 3.67
N PRO A 97 -14.56 11.31 4.10
CA PRO A 97 -14.49 9.88 3.82
C PRO A 97 -15.54 9.10 4.60
N ASP A 98 -15.92 7.94 4.10
CA ASP A 98 -16.57 6.93 4.92
C ASP A 98 -15.60 6.52 6.04
N PHE A 99 -16.12 6.37 7.27
CA PHE A 99 -15.32 6.12 8.45
C PHE A 99 -15.82 4.91 9.23
N LYS A 100 -14.88 4.05 9.64
CA LYS A 100 -15.12 2.92 10.55
C LYS A 100 -14.02 2.87 11.60
N GLU A 101 -14.41 2.52 12.81
CA GLU A 101 -13.51 2.29 13.94
C GLU A 101 -13.69 0.86 14.43
N TYR A 102 -12.58 0.18 14.78
CA TYR A 102 -12.62 -1.16 15.36
C TYR A 102 -11.34 -1.43 16.18
N ILE A 103 -11.38 -2.47 16.99
CA ILE A 103 -10.22 -3.00 17.70
C ILE A 103 -9.82 -4.29 16.97
N ASN A 104 -8.54 -4.40 16.55
CA ASN A 104 -8.04 -5.61 15.91
C ASN A 104 -7.80 -6.75 16.90
N ASP A 105 -7.42 -7.92 16.41
CA ASP A 105 -7.20 -9.13 17.22
C ASP A 105 -6.04 -8.98 18.23
N GLU A 106 -5.15 -8.01 18.00
CA GLU A 106 -4.04 -7.66 18.91
C GLU A 106 -4.45 -6.61 19.97
N GLY A 107 -5.73 -6.19 19.98
CA GLY A 107 -6.24 -5.16 20.89
C GLY A 107 -5.85 -3.74 20.50
N ILE A 108 -5.36 -3.53 19.27
CA ILE A 108 -4.96 -2.20 18.77
C ILE A 108 -6.18 -1.49 18.20
N GLN A 109 -6.37 -0.23 18.60
CA GLN A 109 -7.39 0.64 18.04
C GLN A 109 -7.07 1.00 16.60
N CYS A 110 -7.99 0.70 15.68
CA CYS A 110 -7.85 0.93 14.25
C CYS A 110 -8.92 1.87 13.71
N TYR A 111 -8.52 2.72 12.76
CA TYR A 111 -9.41 3.63 12.05
C TYR A 111 -9.30 3.41 10.55
N ILE A 112 -10.43 3.17 9.89
CA ILE A 112 -10.52 3.02 8.45
C ILE A 112 -11.19 4.26 7.86
N PHE A 113 -10.56 4.84 6.83
CA PHE A 113 -11.13 5.92 6.04
C PHE A 113 -11.18 5.49 4.59
N SER A 114 -12.35 5.58 3.98
CA SER A 114 -12.57 5.18 2.59
C SER A 114 -13.02 6.36 1.75
N TYR A 115 -12.26 6.63 0.68
CA TYR A 115 -12.58 7.62 -0.34
C TYR A 115 -12.94 6.89 -1.61
N LYS A 116 -14.20 6.98 -2.05
CA LYS A 116 -14.70 6.24 -3.21
C LYS A 116 -14.63 7.07 -4.49
N ASN A 117 -14.49 6.36 -5.62
CA ASN A 117 -14.58 6.92 -6.98
C ASN A 117 -13.61 8.09 -7.24
N LYS A 118 -12.39 8.00 -6.76
CA LYS A 118 -11.36 9.02 -6.99
C LYS A 118 -10.71 8.86 -8.34
N ASN A 119 -10.42 9.95 -9.02
CA ASN A 119 -9.65 9.91 -10.26
C ASN A 119 -8.17 9.70 -9.91
N LEU A 120 -7.53 8.72 -10.53
CA LEU A 120 -6.10 8.46 -10.31
C LEU A 120 -5.22 9.69 -10.63
N LYS A 121 -5.67 10.56 -11.55
CA LYS A 121 -4.95 11.77 -11.94
C LYS A 121 -4.89 12.81 -10.80
N ASP A 122 -5.88 12.79 -9.90
CA ASP A 122 -5.95 13.72 -8.76
C ASP A 122 -5.10 13.22 -7.58
N LEU A 123 -4.64 11.96 -7.63
CA LEU A 123 -3.72 11.37 -6.67
C LEU A 123 -2.27 11.62 -7.12
N ASN A 124 -1.48 12.28 -6.27
CA ASN A 124 -0.04 12.35 -6.50
C ASN A 124 0.63 11.00 -6.13
N TYR A 125 0.26 9.94 -6.90
CA TYR A 125 0.67 8.57 -6.60
C TYR A 125 2.20 8.38 -6.63
N LYS A 126 2.93 9.13 -7.46
CA LYS A 126 4.40 9.08 -7.46
C LYS A 126 5.01 9.54 -6.15
N LYS A 127 4.45 10.62 -5.57
CA LYS A 127 4.86 11.10 -4.26
C LYS A 127 4.41 10.16 -3.16
N LEU A 128 3.22 9.57 -3.30
CA LEU A 128 2.67 8.59 -2.36
C LEU A 128 3.53 7.32 -2.29
N VAL A 129 3.86 6.72 -3.44
CA VAL A 129 4.76 5.56 -3.53
C VAL A 129 6.08 5.83 -2.82
N ARG A 130 6.73 6.97 -3.12
CA ARG A 130 7.98 7.35 -2.44
C ARG A 130 7.80 7.49 -0.93
N ALA A 131 6.68 8.06 -0.49
CA ALA A 131 6.44 8.26 0.93
C ALA A 131 6.21 6.95 1.70
N ILE A 132 5.57 5.97 1.06
CA ILE A 132 5.42 4.61 1.61
C ILE A 132 6.78 3.91 1.67
N SER A 133 7.53 3.88 0.56
CA SER A 133 8.82 3.20 0.51
C SER A 133 9.90 3.82 1.41
N ASN A 134 9.76 5.11 1.75
CA ASN A 134 10.73 5.79 2.62
C ASN A 134 10.38 5.73 4.11
N GLN A 135 9.22 5.15 4.46
CA GLN A 135 8.65 5.30 5.80
C GLN A 135 9.55 4.80 6.94
N ASP A 136 10.35 3.78 6.69
CA ASP A 136 11.23 3.16 7.69
C ASP A 136 12.64 3.76 7.72
N PHE A 137 12.95 4.69 6.81
CA PHE A 137 14.27 5.28 6.66
C PHE A 137 14.33 6.72 7.18
N LYS A 138 14.94 6.89 8.35
CA LYS A 138 15.15 8.23 8.92
C LYS A 138 16.07 9.06 8.03
N GLY A 139 15.56 10.18 7.51
CA GLY A 139 16.31 11.10 6.65
C GLY A 139 15.92 11.03 5.18
N LEU A 140 15.11 10.05 4.76
CA LEU A 140 14.48 10.06 3.45
C LEU A 140 13.12 10.78 3.49
N PHE A 141 12.85 11.56 2.44
CA PHE A 141 11.60 12.33 2.30
C PHE A 141 11.05 12.21 0.87
N PRO A 142 9.71 12.24 0.70
CA PRO A 142 8.67 12.28 1.73
C PRO A 142 8.55 10.98 2.52
N THR A 143 7.88 11.00 3.68
CA THR A 143 7.54 9.83 4.48
C THR A 143 6.11 9.95 5.02
N ILE A 144 5.44 8.81 5.23
CA ILE A 144 4.08 8.74 5.77
C ILE A 144 4.09 8.55 7.29
N ASN A 145 4.97 7.70 7.80
CA ASN A 145 4.94 7.28 9.18
C ASN A 145 5.44 8.36 10.15
N GLN A 146 4.76 8.43 11.28
CA GLN A 146 5.18 9.16 12.46
C GLN A 146 5.35 8.15 13.60
N LYS A 147 6.18 8.50 14.60
CA LYS A 147 6.64 7.66 15.71
C LYS A 147 5.59 6.77 16.40
N ASP A 148 4.32 7.19 16.42
CA ASP A 148 3.30 6.55 17.25
C ASP A 148 2.10 6.03 16.46
N ASN A 149 2.15 6.08 15.12
CA ASN A 149 1.04 5.64 14.29
C ASN A 149 1.57 4.99 13.01
N TYR A 150 1.00 3.85 12.67
CA TYR A 150 1.24 3.17 11.40
C TYR A 150 0.04 3.38 10.47
N LEU A 151 0.30 3.55 9.18
CA LEU A 151 -0.73 3.78 8.17
C LEU A 151 -0.49 2.87 6.98
N ASP A 152 -1.44 1.97 6.73
CA ASP A 152 -1.54 1.24 5.48
C ASP A 152 -2.44 1.96 4.48
N ILE A 153 -2.04 1.92 3.21
CA ILE A 153 -2.78 2.54 2.12
C ILE A 153 -3.09 1.51 1.05
N TYR A 154 -4.38 1.34 0.77
CA TYR A 154 -4.87 0.43 -0.24
C TYR A 154 -5.49 1.23 -1.39
N LEU A 155 -5.10 0.91 -2.62
CA LEU A 155 -5.71 1.46 -3.83
C LEU A 155 -6.51 0.36 -4.51
N MET A 156 -7.76 0.62 -4.85
CA MET A 156 -8.67 -0.42 -5.31
C MET A 156 -9.43 0.01 -6.57
N ASP A 157 -9.54 -0.88 -7.52
CA ASP A 157 -10.57 -0.82 -8.57
C ASP A 157 -11.68 -1.80 -8.21
N SER A 158 -12.72 -1.29 -7.55
CA SER A 158 -13.85 -2.09 -7.08
C SER A 158 -14.64 -2.73 -8.22
N LYS A 159 -14.65 -2.11 -9.42
CA LYS A 159 -15.35 -2.64 -10.60
C LYS A 159 -14.63 -3.83 -11.22
N ARG A 160 -13.29 -3.76 -11.26
CA ARG A 160 -12.45 -4.84 -11.80
C ARG A 160 -12.02 -5.85 -10.75
N GLY A 161 -12.29 -5.57 -9.48
CA GLY A 161 -11.91 -6.43 -8.35
C GLY A 161 -10.40 -6.55 -8.20
N ILE A 162 -9.68 -5.41 -8.25
CA ILE A 162 -8.22 -5.34 -8.12
C ILE A 162 -7.88 -4.47 -6.92
N LEU A 163 -6.96 -4.96 -6.08
CA LEU A 163 -6.41 -4.21 -4.95
C LEU A 163 -4.88 -4.20 -5.03
N PHE A 164 -4.30 -3.03 -4.82
CA PHE A 164 -2.88 -2.77 -4.72
C PHE A 164 -2.54 -2.29 -3.31
N HIS A 165 -1.59 -2.96 -2.67
CA HIS A 165 -1.09 -2.61 -1.34
C HIS A 165 0.45 -2.63 -1.33
N LEU A 166 1.06 -1.46 -1.47
CA LEU A 166 2.48 -1.25 -1.20
C LEU A 166 2.65 -1.07 0.31
N TYR A 167 3.34 -1.98 0.99
CA TYR A 167 3.47 -1.93 2.45
C TYR A 167 4.74 -1.22 2.92
N ASP A 168 5.86 -1.36 2.21
CA ASP A 168 7.12 -0.64 2.47
C ASP A 168 8.02 -0.62 1.21
N ASP A 169 9.33 -0.48 1.38
CA ASP A 169 10.31 -0.50 0.29
C ASP A 169 10.55 -1.91 -0.28
N ARG A 170 10.32 -2.97 0.47
CA ARG A 170 10.64 -4.33 0.04
C ARG A 170 9.63 -4.89 -0.94
N GLY A 171 8.33 -4.57 -0.75
CA GLY A 171 7.37 -5.23 -1.61
C GLY A 171 5.94 -4.72 -1.55
N LEU A 172 5.13 -5.39 -2.33
CA LEU A 172 3.70 -5.10 -2.44
C LEU A 172 2.87 -6.36 -2.61
N TRP A 173 1.62 -6.26 -2.18
CA TRP A 173 0.60 -7.25 -2.43
C TRP A 173 -0.38 -6.78 -3.49
N LEU A 174 -0.73 -7.70 -4.41
CA LEU A 174 -1.82 -7.56 -5.35
C LEU A 174 -2.89 -8.60 -5.04
N TYR A 175 -4.15 -8.18 -4.97
CA TYR A 175 -5.27 -9.09 -4.78
C TYR A 175 -6.26 -8.94 -5.92
N PHE A 176 -6.83 -10.07 -6.36
CA PHE A 176 -7.74 -10.14 -7.47
C PHE A 176 -8.99 -10.92 -7.09
N LEU A 177 -10.19 -10.39 -7.42
CA LEU A 177 -11.45 -11.14 -7.23
C LEU A 177 -11.62 -12.27 -8.24
N ASN A 178 -10.98 -12.17 -9.41
CA ASN A 178 -11.10 -13.18 -10.44
C ASN A 178 -9.75 -13.83 -10.78
N LYS A 179 -9.80 -15.14 -11.05
CA LYS A 179 -8.63 -15.96 -11.35
C LYS A 179 -7.93 -15.56 -12.66
N GLN A 180 -8.68 -15.03 -13.64
CA GLN A 180 -8.10 -14.59 -14.90
C GLN A 180 -7.14 -13.42 -14.71
N SER A 181 -7.56 -12.38 -13.98
CA SER A 181 -6.69 -11.25 -13.63
C SER A 181 -5.47 -11.71 -12.84
N TYR A 182 -5.67 -12.57 -11.83
CA TYR A 182 -4.56 -13.17 -11.09
C TYR A 182 -3.54 -13.84 -12.04
N ASN A 183 -3.98 -14.71 -12.95
CA ASN A 183 -3.08 -15.41 -13.87
C ASN A 183 -2.32 -14.45 -14.79
N ILE A 184 -2.99 -13.41 -15.31
CA ILE A 184 -2.37 -12.39 -16.18
C ILE A 184 -1.26 -11.66 -15.42
N TYR A 185 -1.54 -11.17 -14.23
CA TYR A 185 -0.61 -10.32 -13.51
C TYR A 185 0.48 -11.13 -12.79
N SER A 186 0.21 -12.34 -12.30
CA SER A 186 1.25 -13.22 -11.75
C SER A 186 2.24 -13.65 -12.83
N GLN A 187 1.78 -13.91 -14.06
CA GLN A 187 2.67 -14.18 -15.19
C GLN A 187 3.46 -12.94 -15.61
N LYS A 188 2.79 -11.77 -15.69
CA LYS A 188 3.43 -10.51 -16.10
C LYS A 188 4.58 -10.11 -15.18
N TYR A 189 4.43 -10.35 -13.88
CA TYR A 189 5.42 -9.98 -12.85
C TYR A 189 6.14 -11.19 -12.26
N SER A 190 6.26 -12.28 -13.02
CA SER A 190 6.87 -13.51 -12.56
C SER A 190 8.33 -13.36 -12.10
N ASN A 191 9.05 -12.38 -12.64
CA ASN A 191 10.42 -12.04 -12.25
C ASN A 191 10.51 -11.26 -10.90
N LEU A 192 9.40 -10.77 -10.39
CA LEU A 192 9.30 -10.05 -9.12
C LEU A 192 8.57 -10.86 -8.04
N LEU A 193 8.19 -12.12 -8.32
CA LEU A 193 7.52 -12.94 -7.32
C LEU A 193 8.44 -13.17 -6.13
N PHE A 194 7.89 -12.95 -4.93
CA PHE A 194 8.60 -13.24 -3.69
C PHE A 194 8.94 -14.73 -3.61
N ASP A 195 10.23 -15.03 -3.49
CA ASP A 195 10.70 -16.42 -3.40
C ASP A 195 10.60 -16.93 -1.96
N VAL A 196 9.59 -17.76 -1.71
CA VAL A 196 9.33 -18.35 -0.39
C VAL A 196 10.40 -19.37 0.00
N SER A 197 11.29 -19.76 -0.92
CA SER A 197 12.31 -20.80 -0.67
C SER A 197 13.41 -20.35 0.29
N HIS A 198 13.58 -19.04 0.51
CA HIS A 198 14.61 -18.48 1.41
C HIS A 198 14.17 -18.26 2.86
N GLU A 199 12.91 -18.51 3.21
CA GLU A 199 12.41 -18.35 4.59
C GLU A 199 12.49 -19.64 5.43
N MET A 200 13.05 -20.73 4.89
CA MET A 200 13.10 -22.04 5.56
C MET A 200 14.50 -22.48 5.99
N ASP A 201 15.47 -21.57 6.09
CA ASP A 201 16.80 -21.85 6.64
C ASP A 201 17.04 -21.18 8.00
#